data_fa49b50febcc552f20b14518c94df420
#
_entry.id   fa49b50febcc552f20b14518c94df420
#
_cell.length_a   1.000
_cell.length_b   1.000
_cell.length_c   1.000
_cell.angle_alpha   90.00
_cell.angle_beta   90.00
_cell.angle_gamma   90.00
#
_symmetry.space_group_name_H-M   'P 1'
#
loop_
_entity.id
_entity.type
_entity.pdbx_description
1 polymer ?
#
loop_
_entity_poly.entity_id
_entity_poly.type
_entity_poly.pdbx_seq_one_letter_code
_entity_poly.pdbx_strand_id
1 'polypeptide(L)'
;MHQLTIAEIIRGLRDKQFSSVEITSHLLERIQELDNQFNSFITVTGDQAIKEAAAADARLAQGDAPALCGVPIAHKDIFCTSGVRTSCGSKMLDNFVPPYDATVVDNFQQAGAVSLGKTNMDEFAMGSSNESSFYGAVKNPWNVERIPGGSSGGSAAAVAALLVPGTTATDTGGSIRQPAAMTGTTGLKPTYGRVSRWGMIAFASSLDQGGPITRTAEDAALMLSVMASPDKKDSTCLDRPTQDYTANLNDSIKGLKIGVPSEYFGEGLDSEVGARVQEALKDYEKLGAELVEISLPHSKLAVPAYYVIAPAEASANLSRFDGVRYGYRCENPADLRDLYMRSRGEGFGEEVKRRILVGSYALSAGYYDAYYNKAQQVRRLIKQDFVDAFDKVDVIMGPTAPNPAFKLGEKNADPVAMYLEDIYTIATNLAGLPGMSIPCGFAHGLPVGLQIIGNYLDEARMLNVAHQFQQASDWHQKTAPAAE
;
A
#
# COMPACT_ATOMS: atom_id res chain seq x y z
N MET A 1 11.18 1.93 22.90
CA MET A 1 11.26 0.84 21.88
C MET A 1 10.38 1.11 20.66
N HIS A 2 9.15 1.62 20.81
CA HIS A 2 8.23 1.88 19.67
C HIS A 2 8.74 2.87 18.61
N GLN A 3 9.73 3.70 18.91
CA GLN A 3 10.33 4.62 17.96
C GLN A 3 11.45 3.99 17.10
N LEU A 4 11.85 2.75 17.38
CA LEU A 4 12.89 2.08 16.61
C LEU A 4 12.39 1.74 15.20
N THR A 5 13.25 1.89 14.20
CA THR A 5 13.05 1.42 12.83
C THR A 5 13.28 -0.09 12.75
N ILE A 6 12.86 -0.74 11.66
CA ILE A 6 13.15 -2.18 11.44
C ILE A 6 14.66 -2.43 11.49
N ALA A 7 15.44 -1.59 10.83
CA ALA A 7 16.91 -1.71 10.83
C ALA A 7 17.49 -1.58 12.25
N GLU A 8 16.98 -0.67 13.06
CA GLU A 8 17.41 -0.50 14.47
C GLU A 8 16.97 -1.69 15.34
N ILE A 9 15.77 -2.21 15.14
CA ILE A 9 15.30 -3.42 15.85
C ILE A 9 16.21 -4.61 15.52
N ILE A 10 16.54 -4.83 14.26
CA ILE A 10 17.46 -5.91 13.85
C ILE A 10 18.81 -5.77 14.56
N ARG A 11 19.38 -4.56 14.61
CA ARG A 11 20.64 -4.31 15.32
C ARG A 11 20.50 -4.57 16.80
N GLY A 12 19.48 -4.01 17.46
CA GLY A 12 19.23 -4.20 18.89
C GLY A 12 19.05 -5.65 19.32
N LEU A 13 18.33 -6.46 18.52
CA LEU A 13 18.14 -7.88 18.74
C LEU A 13 19.46 -8.67 18.62
N ARG A 14 20.25 -8.38 17.58
CA ARG A 14 21.57 -9.02 17.37
C ARG A 14 22.58 -8.66 18.45
N ASP A 15 22.57 -7.40 18.87
CA ASP A 15 23.43 -6.89 19.95
C ASP A 15 22.93 -7.23 21.35
N LYS A 16 21.80 -7.94 21.45
CA LYS A 16 21.13 -8.36 22.70
C LYS A 16 20.81 -7.18 23.64
N GLN A 17 20.45 -6.03 23.06
CA GLN A 17 19.99 -4.86 23.82
C GLN A 17 18.59 -5.08 24.39
N PHE A 18 17.77 -5.87 23.72
CA PHE A 18 16.46 -6.34 24.11
C PHE A 18 16.15 -7.66 23.36
N SER A 19 15.15 -8.40 23.84
CA SER A 19 14.64 -9.61 23.18
C SER A 19 13.48 -9.31 22.22
N SER A 20 13.18 -10.26 21.34
CA SER A 20 12.00 -10.20 20.48
C SER A 20 10.70 -10.22 21.30
N VAL A 21 10.67 -10.99 22.40
CA VAL A 21 9.54 -11.00 23.33
C VAL A 21 9.31 -9.62 23.95
N GLU A 22 10.37 -8.91 24.38
CA GLU A 22 10.24 -7.57 24.98
C GLU A 22 9.68 -6.54 24.01
N ILE A 23 10.24 -6.44 22.78
CA ILE A 23 9.74 -5.48 21.78
C ILE A 23 8.32 -5.84 21.33
N THR A 24 8.01 -7.12 21.15
CA THR A 24 6.68 -7.58 20.74
C THR A 24 5.64 -7.27 21.82
N SER A 25 5.93 -7.57 23.10
CA SER A 25 5.04 -7.25 24.22
C SER A 25 4.77 -5.75 24.33
N HIS A 26 5.83 -4.93 24.22
CA HIS A 26 5.71 -3.47 24.24
C HIS A 26 4.79 -2.94 23.13
N LEU A 27 4.91 -3.46 21.89
CA LEU A 27 4.06 -3.02 20.79
C LEU A 27 2.62 -3.52 20.92
N LEU A 28 2.39 -4.73 21.45
CA LEU A 28 1.05 -5.25 21.75
C LEU A 28 0.33 -4.42 22.81
N GLU A 29 1.04 -4.01 23.87
CA GLU A 29 0.52 -3.09 24.89
C GLU A 29 0.13 -1.76 24.27
N ARG A 30 0.98 -1.17 23.42
CA ARG A 30 0.66 0.08 22.70
C ARG A 30 -0.56 -0.06 21.78
N ILE A 31 -0.70 -1.18 21.06
CA ILE A 31 -1.88 -1.43 20.22
C ILE A 31 -3.14 -1.45 21.11
N GLN A 32 -3.09 -2.16 22.25
CA GLN A 32 -4.21 -2.23 23.19
C GLN A 32 -4.61 -0.86 23.76
N GLU A 33 -3.64 -0.01 24.05
CA GLU A 33 -3.86 1.31 24.64
C GLU A 33 -4.37 2.35 23.62
N LEU A 34 -3.81 2.36 22.40
CA LEU A 34 -3.95 3.47 21.47
C LEU A 34 -4.83 3.17 20.26
N ASP A 35 -4.93 1.91 19.79
CA ASP A 35 -5.59 1.63 18.51
C ASP A 35 -7.11 1.89 18.52
N ASN A 36 -7.73 1.96 19.69
CA ASN A 36 -9.13 2.42 19.81
C ASN A 36 -9.37 3.83 19.24
N GLN A 37 -8.32 4.67 19.19
CA GLN A 37 -8.39 5.99 18.60
C GLN A 37 -8.34 5.95 17.08
N PHE A 38 -7.60 4.96 16.50
CA PHE A 38 -7.27 4.91 15.08
C PHE A 38 -8.08 3.87 14.32
N ASN A 39 -8.47 2.77 14.96
CA ASN A 39 -9.12 1.61 14.33
C ASN A 39 -8.25 1.01 13.21
N SER A 40 -6.93 0.96 13.42
CA SER A 40 -5.98 0.54 12.40
C SER A 40 -5.84 -0.98 12.27
N PHE A 41 -6.25 -1.75 13.30
CA PHE A 41 -6.27 -3.23 13.29
C PHE A 41 -7.71 -3.77 13.24
N ILE A 42 -7.92 -4.83 12.46
CA ILE A 42 -9.14 -5.67 12.48
C ILE A 42 -8.95 -6.85 13.43
N THR A 43 -7.76 -7.44 13.43
CA THR A 43 -7.43 -8.60 14.25
C THR A 43 -6.03 -8.44 14.83
N VAL A 44 -5.89 -8.56 16.14
CA VAL A 44 -4.60 -8.62 16.84
C VAL A 44 -4.33 -10.08 17.24
N THR A 45 -3.14 -10.60 16.93
CA THR A 45 -2.74 -12.00 17.15
C THR A 45 -1.75 -12.13 18.32
N GLY A 46 -2.04 -11.49 19.45
CA GLY A 46 -1.11 -11.32 20.57
C GLY A 46 -0.48 -12.63 21.08
N ASP A 47 -1.29 -13.65 21.39
CA ASP A 47 -0.77 -14.93 21.90
C ASP A 47 0.14 -15.64 20.89
N GLN A 48 -0.19 -15.54 19.60
CA GLN A 48 0.63 -16.11 18.52
C GLN A 48 1.92 -15.30 18.35
N ALA A 49 1.84 -13.98 18.39
CA ALA A 49 2.99 -13.09 18.26
C ALA A 49 4.03 -13.36 19.38
N ILE A 50 3.60 -13.55 20.62
CA ILE A 50 4.52 -13.88 21.74
C ILE A 50 5.20 -15.24 21.52
N LYS A 51 4.49 -16.25 21.00
CA LYS A 51 5.09 -17.56 20.68
C LYS A 51 6.12 -17.44 19.55
N GLU A 52 5.81 -16.68 18.50
CA GLU A 52 6.73 -16.41 17.40
C GLU A 52 7.97 -15.64 17.86
N ALA A 53 7.79 -14.64 18.73
CA ALA A 53 8.87 -13.88 19.33
C ALA A 53 9.81 -14.74 20.18
N ALA A 54 9.25 -15.62 21.02
CA ALA A 54 10.05 -16.55 21.81
C ALA A 54 10.84 -17.56 20.93
N ALA A 55 10.24 -18.02 19.84
CA ALA A 55 10.93 -18.87 18.88
C ALA A 55 12.06 -18.11 18.14
N ALA A 56 11.84 -16.83 17.83
CA ALA A 56 12.84 -15.97 17.24
C ALA A 56 14.02 -15.71 18.18
N ASP A 57 13.76 -15.46 19.47
CA ASP A 57 14.81 -15.30 20.49
C ASP A 57 15.68 -16.56 20.60
N ALA A 58 15.07 -17.76 20.54
CA ALA A 58 15.81 -19.01 20.53
C ALA A 58 16.72 -19.17 19.29
N ARG A 59 16.26 -18.75 18.10
CA ARG A 59 17.07 -18.74 16.86
C ARG A 59 18.21 -17.74 16.92
N LEU A 60 17.96 -16.52 17.42
CA LEU A 60 18.96 -15.48 17.62
C LEU A 60 20.08 -15.93 18.57
N ALA A 61 19.71 -16.65 19.65
CA ALA A 61 20.69 -17.20 20.59
C ALA A 61 21.60 -18.26 19.96
N GLN A 62 21.12 -19.00 18.93
CA GLN A 62 21.90 -20.01 18.22
C GLN A 62 22.82 -19.42 17.14
N GLY A 63 22.68 -18.12 16.80
CA GLY A 63 23.51 -17.44 15.82
C GLY A 63 23.12 -17.72 14.35
N ASP A 64 22.05 -18.43 14.09
CA ASP A 64 21.50 -18.75 12.77
C ASP A 64 20.13 -18.07 12.60
N ALA A 65 20.15 -16.74 12.55
CA ALA A 65 18.94 -15.93 12.47
C ALA A 65 18.78 -15.33 11.06
N PRO A 66 17.63 -15.53 10.38
CA PRO A 66 17.34 -14.89 9.11
C PRO A 66 17.18 -13.37 9.24
N ALA A 67 17.03 -12.70 8.08
CA ALA A 67 17.15 -11.25 7.98
C ALA A 67 16.23 -10.46 8.91
N LEU A 68 14.97 -10.89 9.09
CA LEU A 68 13.96 -10.21 9.92
C LEU A 68 13.62 -10.99 11.19
N CYS A 69 14.51 -11.87 11.66
CA CYS A 69 14.25 -12.70 12.83
C CYS A 69 13.93 -11.86 14.07
N GLY A 70 12.73 -12.06 14.60
CA GLY A 70 12.23 -11.37 15.77
C GLY A 70 11.70 -9.96 15.56
N VAL A 71 11.62 -9.48 14.31
CA VAL A 71 11.07 -8.16 13.97
C VAL A 71 9.54 -8.21 13.92
N PRO A 72 8.82 -7.40 14.74
CA PRO A 72 7.37 -7.33 14.69
C PRO A 72 6.91 -6.61 13.41
N ILE A 73 5.90 -7.18 12.71
CA ILE A 73 5.23 -6.58 11.55
C ILE A 73 3.72 -6.84 11.62
N ALA A 74 2.94 -6.21 10.75
CA ALA A 74 1.54 -6.54 10.57
C ALA A 74 1.19 -6.67 9.07
N HIS A 75 0.13 -7.42 8.78
CA HIS A 75 -0.31 -7.67 7.41
C HIS A 75 -1.63 -6.96 7.12
N LYS A 76 -1.73 -6.27 5.98
CA LYS A 76 -3.03 -5.79 5.49
C LYS A 76 -4.00 -6.97 5.38
N ASP A 77 -5.26 -6.77 5.78
CA ASP A 77 -6.25 -7.85 5.89
C ASP A 77 -6.75 -8.42 4.55
N ILE A 78 -5.99 -8.21 3.50
CA ILE A 78 -6.17 -8.80 2.17
C ILE A 78 -5.28 -10.02 1.94
N PHE A 79 -4.19 -10.19 2.72
CA PHE A 79 -3.30 -11.33 2.64
C PHE A 79 -3.82 -12.47 3.49
N CYS A 80 -4.15 -13.62 2.87
CA CYS A 80 -4.53 -14.83 3.56
C CYS A 80 -3.44 -15.22 4.57
N THR A 81 -3.83 -15.41 5.82
CA THR A 81 -2.96 -15.86 6.91
C THR A 81 -3.59 -17.10 7.53
N SER A 82 -2.91 -18.22 7.46
CA SER A 82 -3.43 -19.52 7.90
C SER A 82 -3.88 -19.49 9.39
N GLY A 83 -5.12 -19.90 9.63
CA GLY A 83 -5.70 -19.89 10.96
C GLY A 83 -6.07 -18.51 11.53
N VAL A 84 -5.85 -17.42 10.77
CA VAL A 84 -6.20 -16.04 11.18
C VAL A 84 -7.27 -15.49 10.24
N ARG A 85 -8.35 -14.93 10.80
CA ARG A 85 -9.41 -14.31 10.03
C ARG A 85 -8.83 -13.32 9.00
N THR A 86 -9.30 -13.43 7.76
CA THR A 86 -8.93 -12.55 6.63
C THR A 86 -10.19 -12.08 5.93
N SER A 87 -10.63 -10.87 6.26
CA SER A 87 -11.96 -10.37 5.88
C SER A 87 -11.96 -9.38 4.72
N CYS A 88 -10.80 -8.82 4.33
CA CYS A 88 -10.71 -7.71 3.37
C CYS A 88 -11.53 -6.47 3.76
N GLY A 89 -11.74 -6.21 5.07
CA GLY A 89 -12.59 -5.14 5.53
C GLY A 89 -14.07 -5.31 5.17
N SER A 90 -14.54 -6.54 4.88
CA SER A 90 -15.88 -6.83 4.35
C SER A 90 -16.66 -7.79 5.23
N LYS A 91 -17.96 -7.52 5.38
CA LYS A 91 -18.92 -8.48 5.95
C LYS A 91 -18.96 -9.78 5.15
N MET A 92 -18.74 -9.72 3.83
CA MET A 92 -18.73 -10.88 2.96
C MET A 92 -17.75 -11.96 3.42
N LEU A 93 -16.61 -11.58 3.98
CA LEU A 93 -15.54 -12.47 4.45
C LEU A 93 -15.31 -12.42 5.96
N ASP A 94 -16.21 -11.83 6.75
CA ASP A 94 -16.05 -11.72 8.21
C ASP A 94 -15.84 -13.07 8.92
N ASN A 95 -16.41 -14.13 8.37
CA ASN A 95 -16.27 -15.49 8.90
C ASN A 95 -15.18 -16.33 8.20
N PHE A 96 -14.38 -15.75 7.32
CA PHE A 96 -13.38 -16.50 6.55
C PHE A 96 -12.06 -16.61 7.29
N VAL A 97 -11.65 -17.84 7.59
CA VAL A 97 -10.35 -18.19 8.14
C VAL A 97 -9.61 -19.03 7.09
N PRO A 98 -8.58 -18.51 6.45
CA PRO A 98 -7.85 -19.23 5.41
C PRO A 98 -7.16 -20.49 5.96
N PRO A 99 -7.15 -21.61 5.21
CA PRO A 99 -6.38 -22.80 5.57
C PRO A 99 -4.93 -22.77 5.01
N TYR A 100 -4.48 -21.64 4.47
CA TYR A 100 -3.17 -21.46 3.85
C TYR A 100 -2.70 -20.01 4.00
N ASP A 101 -1.39 -19.80 3.89
CA ASP A 101 -0.77 -18.49 3.86
C ASP A 101 -0.62 -17.95 2.43
N ALA A 102 -0.73 -16.63 2.29
CA ALA A 102 -0.24 -15.94 1.12
C ALA A 102 1.29 -16.09 1.03
N THR A 103 1.85 -16.14 -0.18
CA THR A 103 3.30 -16.25 -0.38
C THR A 103 4.06 -15.16 0.35
N VAL A 104 3.53 -13.93 0.38
CA VAL A 104 4.11 -12.82 1.16
C VAL A 104 4.16 -13.14 2.65
N VAL A 105 3.10 -13.71 3.22
CA VAL A 105 3.04 -14.08 4.65
C VAL A 105 4.04 -15.20 4.94
N ASP A 106 4.06 -16.24 4.12
CA ASP A 106 5.01 -17.36 4.24
C ASP A 106 6.47 -16.87 4.16
N ASN A 107 6.79 -15.96 3.24
CA ASN A 107 8.13 -15.37 3.13
C ASN A 107 8.54 -14.63 4.42
N PHE A 108 7.66 -13.87 5.03
CA PHE A 108 7.95 -13.18 6.31
C PHE A 108 8.12 -14.16 7.47
N GLN A 109 7.30 -15.22 7.54
CA GLN A 109 7.47 -16.29 8.54
C GLN A 109 8.82 -16.99 8.38
N GLN A 110 9.21 -17.32 7.12
CA GLN A 110 10.52 -17.93 6.85
C GLN A 110 11.67 -16.97 7.20
N ALA A 111 11.50 -15.67 6.99
CA ALA A 111 12.46 -14.64 7.42
C ALA A 111 12.46 -14.43 8.94
N GLY A 112 11.60 -15.10 9.69
CA GLY A 112 11.52 -15.07 11.15
C GLY A 112 10.86 -13.83 11.73
N ALA A 113 10.12 -13.05 10.92
CA ALA A 113 9.33 -11.93 11.40
C ALA A 113 8.18 -12.38 12.31
N VAL A 114 7.75 -11.51 13.23
CA VAL A 114 6.67 -11.76 14.17
C VAL A 114 5.41 -11.03 13.71
N SER A 115 4.29 -11.74 13.52
CA SER A 115 3.04 -11.13 13.07
C SER A 115 2.20 -10.62 14.24
N LEU A 116 1.98 -9.29 14.33
CA LEU A 116 1.13 -8.66 15.34
C LEU A 116 -0.36 -8.76 15.01
N GLY A 117 -0.71 -8.99 13.74
CA GLY A 117 -2.10 -9.10 13.32
C GLY A 117 -2.38 -8.57 11.92
N LYS A 118 -3.67 -8.23 11.70
CA LYS A 118 -4.25 -7.84 10.41
C LYS A 118 -4.73 -6.39 10.49
N THR A 119 -4.19 -5.54 9.62
CA THR A 119 -4.54 -4.11 9.58
C THR A 119 -5.80 -3.87 8.76
N ASN A 120 -6.57 -2.86 9.17
CA ASN A 120 -7.81 -2.42 8.54
C ASN A 120 -7.56 -1.84 7.13
N MET A 121 -8.60 -1.86 6.30
CA MET A 121 -8.52 -1.46 4.90
C MET A 121 -9.89 -1.08 4.35
N ASP A 122 -9.93 -0.31 3.27
CA ASP A 122 -11.16 -0.19 2.48
C ASP A 122 -11.62 -1.56 1.99
N GLU A 123 -12.92 -1.77 1.95
CA GLU A 123 -13.54 -3.05 1.59
C GLU A 123 -13.04 -3.55 0.23
N PHE A 124 -12.46 -4.76 0.19
CA PHE A 124 -11.82 -5.39 -0.99
C PHE A 124 -10.82 -4.48 -1.72
N ALA A 125 -10.12 -3.63 -0.99
CA ALA A 125 -9.18 -2.63 -1.51
C ALA A 125 -9.84 -1.58 -2.45
N MET A 126 -11.16 -1.39 -2.37
CA MET A 126 -11.96 -0.46 -3.17
C MET A 126 -12.27 0.82 -2.40
N GLY A 127 -11.34 1.77 -2.45
CA GLY A 127 -11.45 3.07 -1.78
C GLY A 127 -10.11 3.78 -1.72
N SER A 128 -10.15 5.05 -1.32
CA SER A 128 -8.98 5.92 -1.20
C SER A 128 -8.97 6.71 0.11
N SER A 129 -9.81 6.31 1.09
CA SER A 129 -9.94 7.01 2.37
C SER A 129 -9.94 6.10 3.60
N ASN A 130 -10.17 4.81 3.43
CA ASN A 130 -10.41 3.79 4.46
C ASN A 130 -11.65 4.08 5.34
N GLU A 131 -12.69 4.62 4.71
CA GLU A 131 -14.01 4.82 5.34
C GLU A 131 -14.99 3.70 5.02
N SER A 132 -14.72 2.86 4.00
CA SER A 132 -15.63 1.84 3.50
C SER A 132 -15.53 0.48 4.23
N SER A 133 -14.66 0.35 5.22
CA SER A 133 -14.51 -0.88 6.00
C SER A 133 -15.76 -1.26 6.77
N PHE A 134 -16.14 -2.53 6.73
CA PHE A 134 -17.20 -3.09 7.58
C PHE A 134 -16.91 -2.90 9.09
N TYR A 135 -15.64 -2.81 9.47
CA TYR A 135 -15.21 -2.60 10.86
C TYR A 135 -15.11 -1.12 11.26
N GLY A 136 -15.57 -0.22 10.39
CA GLY A 136 -15.55 1.23 10.60
C GLY A 136 -14.32 1.91 10.01
N ALA A 137 -14.40 3.24 9.94
CA ALA A 137 -13.38 4.09 9.37
C ALA A 137 -12.08 4.07 10.19
N VAL A 138 -10.95 4.11 9.48
CA VAL A 138 -9.63 4.34 10.08
C VAL A 138 -9.39 5.85 10.19
N LYS A 139 -8.74 6.26 11.27
CA LYS A 139 -8.44 7.66 11.54
C LYS A 139 -6.95 7.95 11.40
N ASN A 140 -6.64 9.17 10.96
CA ASN A 140 -5.27 9.60 10.75
C ASN A 140 -4.61 9.98 12.09
N PRO A 141 -3.44 9.43 12.45
CA PRO A 141 -2.74 9.78 13.70
C PRO A 141 -2.30 11.24 13.80
N TRP A 142 -2.15 11.95 12.68
CA TRP A 142 -1.86 13.40 12.67
C TRP A 142 -3.06 14.24 13.06
N ASN A 143 -4.28 13.76 12.75
CA ASN A 143 -5.54 14.38 13.17
C ASN A 143 -6.67 13.35 13.04
N VAL A 144 -7.22 12.91 14.16
CA VAL A 144 -8.24 11.85 14.24
C VAL A 144 -9.61 12.22 13.61
N GLU A 145 -9.80 13.46 13.21
CA GLU A 145 -10.97 13.89 12.44
C GLU A 145 -10.78 13.70 10.91
N ARG A 146 -9.60 13.24 10.49
CA ARG A 146 -9.22 13.13 9.08
C ARG A 146 -8.94 11.68 8.68
N ILE A 147 -9.03 11.44 7.38
CA ILE A 147 -8.74 10.13 6.77
C ILE A 147 -7.23 9.86 6.76
N PRO A 148 -6.79 8.60 6.88
CA PRO A 148 -5.39 8.22 6.68
C PRO A 148 -5.03 7.99 5.21
N GLY A 149 -6.01 8.13 4.31
CA GLY A 149 -5.93 7.60 2.96
C GLY A 149 -6.29 6.12 2.87
N GLY A 150 -6.31 5.58 1.67
CA GLY A 150 -6.72 4.19 1.42
C GLY A 150 -6.21 3.66 0.05
N SER A 151 -6.44 2.38 -0.15
CA SER A 151 -7.17 1.42 0.68
C SER A 151 -6.34 0.79 1.82
N SER A 152 -5.03 1.06 1.96
CA SER A 152 -4.18 0.55 3.04
C SER A 152 -4.08 1.54 4.22
N GLY A 153 -5.20 2.20 4.57
CA GLY A 153 -5.22 3.24 5.61
C GLY A 153 -4.86 2.69 6.99
N GLY A 154 -5.34 1.50 7.36
CA GLY A 154 -4.96 0.86 8.62
C GLY A 154 -3.48 0.54 8.68
N SER A 155 -2.88 0.05 7.58
CA SER A 155 -1.43 -0.20 7.50
C SER A 155 -0.62 1.08 7.70
N ALA A 156 -1.00 2.16 7.03
CA ALA A 156 -0.31 3.44 7.11
C ALA A 156 -0.51 4.11 8.48
N ALA A 157 -1.74 4.08 9.02
CA ALA A 157 -2.03 4.62 10.35
C ALA A 157 -1.28 3.87 11.47
N ALA A 158 -1.22 2.53 11.41
CA ALA A 158 -0.49 1.74 12.39
C ALA A 158 1.01 2.08 12.43
N VAL A 159 1.65 2.31 11.26
CA VAL A 159 3.05 2.74 11.18
C VAL A 159 3.23 4.17 11.68
N ALA A 160 2.36 5.10 11.26
CA ALA A 160 2.41 6.50 11.68
C ALA A 160 2.16 6.70 13.17
N ALA A 161 1.30 5.85 13.78
CA ALA A 161 1.02 5.83 15.22
C ALA A 161 2.08 5.08 16.03
N LEU A 162 3.15 4.58 15.40
CA LEU A 162 4.19 3.79 16.04
C LEU A 162 3.66 2.54 16.77
N LEU A 163 2.61 1.93 16.26
CA LEU A 163 2.05 0.67 16.75
C LEU A 163 2.80 -0.55 16.17
N VAL A 164 3.44 -0.35 15.05
CA VAL A 164 4.25 -1.36 14.36
C VAL A 164 5.30 -0.68 13.49
N PRO A 165 6.54 -1.21 13.40
CA PRO A 165 7.60 -0.57 12.62
C PRO A 165 7.41 -0.69 11.10
N GLY A 166 6.66 -1.69 10.63
CA GLY A 166 6.37 -1.88 9.21
C GLY A 166 5.20 -2.82 8.96
N THR A 167 4.52 -2.60 7.85
CA THR A 167 3.34 -3.37 7.44
C THR A 167 3.42 -3.79 5.98
N THR A 168 2.74 -4.88 5.63
CA THR A 168 2.38 -5.16 4.24
C THR A 168 1.17 -4.35 3.84
N ALA A 169 1.08 -4.00 2.56
CA ALA A 169 0.00 -3.22 1.97
C ALA A 169 -0.20 -3.64 0.51
N THR A 170 -1.24 -3.11 -0.15
CA THR A 170 -1.48 -3.34 -1.58
C THR A 170 -1.79 -2.04 -2.30
N ASP A 171 -1.43 -1.97 -3.58
CA ASP A 171 -1.60 -0.79 -4.41
C ASP A 171 -2.12 -1.21 -5.79
N THR A 172 -3.35 -0.84 -6.09
CA THR A 172 -4.02 -1.09 -7.36
C THR A 172 -4.17 0.18 -8.18
N GLY A 173 -4.33 1.33 -7.51
CA GLY A 173 -4.42 2.65 -8.12
C GLY A 173 -3.71 3.75 -7.33
N GLY A 174 -3.02 3.39 -6.23
CA GLY A 174 -2.38 4.34 -5.31
C GLY A 174 -2.42 3.89 -3.86
N SER A 175 -3.02 2.73 -3.57
CA SER A 175 -3.41 2.32 -2.21
C SER A 175 -2.26 1.95 -1.25
N ILE A 176 -1.00 2.08 -1.65
CA ILE A 176 0.19 2.16 -0.77
C ILE A 176 0.67 3.60 -0.68
N ARG A 177 0.86 4.24 -1.83
CA ARG A 177 1.53 5.55 -1.96
C ARG A 177 0.69 6.68 -1.39
N GLN A 178 -0.61 6.70 -1.70
CA GLN A 178 -1.53 7.75 -1.25
C GLN A 178 -1.69 7.72 0.29
N PRO A 179 -2.02 6.60 0.97
CA PRO A 179 -2.07 6.60 2.42
C PRO A 179 -0.70 6.86 3.07
N ALA A 180 0.42 6.46 2.45
CA ALA A 180 1.74 6.83 2.94
C ALA A 180 1.96 8.35 2.89
N ALA A 181 1.54 9.03 1.80
CA ALA A 181 1.60 10.49 1.69
C ALA A 181 0.77 11.19 2.78
N MET A 182 -0.45 10.71 3.03
CA MET A 182 -1.38 11.33 3.97
C MET A 182 -1.03 11.09 5.44
N THR A 183 -0.21 10.08 5.72
CA THR A 183 0.21 9.74 7.10
C THR A 183 1.67 10.05 7.40
N GLY A 184 2.44 10.58 6.43
CA GLY A 184 3.85 10.90 6.61
C GLY A 184 4.74 9.66 6.75
N THR A 185 4.36 8.56 6.11
CA THR A 185 5.12 7.31 6.07
C THR A 185 5.77 7.08 4.71
N THR A 186 6.60 6.07 4.59
CA THR A 186 7.24 5.62 3.34
C THR A 186 6.51 4.41 2.81
N GLY A 187 5.92 4.51 1.61
CA GLY A 187 5.20 3.42 0.99
C GLY A 187 5.73 3.08 -0.41
N LEU A 188 6.05 1.81 -0.66
CA LEU A 188 6.61 1.35 -1.92
C LEU A 188 5.67 0.34 -2.61
N LYS A 189 5.21 0.69 -3.81
CA LYS A 189 4.61 -0.24 -4.77
C LYS A 189 5.69 -0.72 -5.73
N PRO A 190 6.10 -1.99 -5.71
CA PRO A 190 7.08 -2.50 -6.67
C PRO A 190 6.48 -2.63 -8.08
N THR A 191 7.30 -2.97 -9.03
CA THR A 191 6.91 -3.35 -10.40
C THR A 191 5.84 -4.44 -10.36
N TYR A 192 4.83 -4.33 -11.23
CA TYR A 192 3.78 -5.36 -11.34
C TYR A 192 4.39 -6.75 -11.58
N GLY A 193 4.00 -7.71 -10.75
CA GLY A 193 4.51 -9.07 -10.77
C GLY A 193 5.83 -9.29 -10.00
N ARG A 194 6.43 -8.27 -9.39
CA ARG A 194 7.65 -8.44 -8.60
C ARG A 194 7.40 -9.14 -7.26
N VAL A 195 6.22 -8.95 -6.69
CA VAL A 195 5.74 -9.64 -5.49
C VAL A 195 4.56 -10.53 -5.87
N SER A 196 4.58 -11.77 -5.43
CA SER A 196 3.51 -12.75 -5.69
C SER A 196 2.16 -12.29 -5.16
N ARG A 197 1.11 -12.53 -5.94
CA ARG A 197 -0.29 -12.32 -5.57
C ARG A 197 -0.99 -13.59 -5.06
N TRP A 198 -0.27 -14.71 -4.96
CA TRP A 198 -0.85 -15.92 -4.38
C TRP A 198 -1.28 -15.67 -2.93
N GLY A 199 -2.55 -15.97 -2.64
CA GLY A 199 -3.15 -15.73 -1.32
C GLY A 199 -3.46 -14.26 -1.02
N MET A 200 -3.20 -13.33 -1.92
CA MET A 200 -3.73 -11.98 -1.90
C MET A 200 -5.11 -11.98 -2.56
N ILE A 201 -6.15 -11.60 -1.84
CA ILE A 201 -7.51 -11.57 -2.38
C ILE A 201 -7.61 -10.48 -3.45
N ALA A 202 -8.07 -10.86 -4.66
CA ALA A 202 -7.96 -10.00 -5.82
C ALA A 202 -9.04 -8.90 -5.83
N PHE A 203 -8.60 -7.66 -6.16
CA PHE A 203 -9.46 -6.59 -6.64
C PHE A 203 -9.43 -6.52 -8.17
N ALA A 204 -8.32 -6.06 -8.76
CA ALA A 204 -8.14 -5.92 -10.21
C ALA A 204 -6.86 -6.64 -10.64
N SER A 205 -6.99 -7.82 -11.22
CA SER A 205 -5.91 -8.78 -11.43
C SER A 205 -4.74 -8.26 -12.26
N SER A 206 -4.98 -7.31 -13.19
CA SER A 206 -3.93 -6.72 -14.03
C SER A 206 -3.23 -5.51 -13.40
N LEU A 207 -3.62 -5.13 -12.17
CA LEU A 207 -3.16 -3.90 -11.50
C LEU A 207 -2.66 -4.16 -10.07
N ASP A 208 -3.27 -5.10 -9.36
CA ASP A 208 -2.99 -5.38 -7.95
C ASP A 208 -1.52 -5.71 -7.71
N GLN A 209 -0.89 -5.05 -6.73
CA GLN A 209 0.49 -5.30 -6.35
C GLN A 209 0.66 -5.15 -4.83
N GLY A 210 1.35 -6.12 -4.20
CA GLY A 210 1.76 -6.05 -2.80
C GLY A 210 3.03 -5.22 -2.63
N GLY A 211 3.19 -4.55 -1.48
CA GLY A 211 4.40 -3.80 -1.12
C GLY A 211 4.40 -3.38 0.34
N PRO A 212 5.51 -2.82 0.86
CA PRO A 212 5.64 -2.39 2.25
C PRO A 212 5.18 -0.94 2.49
N ILE A 213 4.74 -0.68 3.72
CA ILE A 213 4.67 0.66 4.33
C ILE A 213 5.53 0.66 5.59
N THR A 214 6.45 1.61 5.70
CA THR A 214 7.44 1.75 6.77
C THR A 214 7.67 3.22 7.08
N ARG A 215 8.57 3.54 8.02
CA ARG A 215 9.00 4.94 8.23
C ARG A 215 10.14 5.34 7.31
N THR A 216 11.04 4.42 6.98
CA THR A 216 12.26 4.72 6.22
C THR A 216 12.35 3.94 4.92
N ALA A 217 13.12 4.45 3.96
CA ALA A 217 13.44 3.75 2.72
C ALA A 217 14.32 2.50 2.99
N GLU A 218 15.18 2.53 4.02
CA GLU A 218 15.97 1.37 4.45
C GLU A 218 15.06 0.23 4.92
N ASP A 219 14.06 0.53 5.74
CA ASP A 219 13.09 -0.46 6.20
C ASP A 219 12.23 -1.02 5.04
N ALA A 220 11.84 -0.14 4.10
CA ALA A 220 11.12 -0.57 2.89
C ALA A 220 11.99 -1.51 2.03
N ALA A 221 13.30 -1.26 1.92
CA ALA A 221 14.25 -2.13 1.23
C ALA A 221 14.38 -3.49 1.92
N LEU A 222 14.50 -3.51 3.26
CA LEU A 222 14.55 -4.74 4.05
C LEU A 222 13.28 -5.59 3.86
N MET A 223 12.10 -4.97 3.93
CA MET A 223 10.84 -5.68 3.73
C MET A 223 10.69 -6.16 2.29
N LEU A 224 11.02 -5.34 1.29
CA LEU A 224 10.91 -5.74 -0.12
C LEU A 224 11.87 -6.90 -0.45
N SER A 225 13.06 -6.96 0.15
CA SER A 225 14.00 -8.06 -0.03
C SER A 225 13.42 -9.41 0.40
N VAL A 226 12.49 -9.40 1.35
CA VAL A 226 11.75 -10.61 1.77
C VAL A 226 10.52 -10.86 0.89
N MET A 227 9.78 -9.81 0.52
CA MET A 227 8.54 -9.94 -0.24
C MET A 227 8.77 -10.38 -1.70
N ALA A 228 9.86 -9.91 -2.32
CA ALA A 228 10.12 -10.03 -3.75
C ALA A 228 10.82 -11.34 -4.10
N SER A 229 10.07 -12.43 -4.13
CA SER A 229 10.55 -13.76 -4.52
C SER A 229 9.76 -14.30 -5.73
N PRO A 230 10.38 -15.16 -6.58
CA PRO A 230 9.64 -15.85 -7.63
C PRO A 230 8.65 -16.85 -7.03
N ASP A 231 7.46 -16.95 -7.64
CA ASP A 231 6.42 -17.87 -7.17
C ASP A 231 5.67 -18.51 -8.35
N LYS A 232 5.78 -19.82 -8.47
CA LYS A 232 5.10 -20.61 -9.51
C LYS A 232 3.58 -20.75 -9.29
N LYS A 233 3.08 -20.39 -8.10
CA LYS A 233 1.64 -20.40 -7.79
C LYS A 233 0.91 -19.19 -8.37
N ASP A 234 1.62 -18.11 -8.71
CA ASP A 234 1.09 -16.92 -9.39
C ASP A 234 1.68 -16.81 -10.79
N SER A 235 0.86 -17.03 -11.81
CA SER A 235 1.26 -16.97 -13.23
C SER A 235 1.71 -15.57 -13.69
N THR A 236 1.43 -14.53 -12.91
CA THR A 236 1.86 -13.14 -13.20
C THR A 236 3.12 -12.76 -12.45
N CYS A 237 3.56 -13.59 -11.49
CA CYS A 237 4.81 -13.36 -10.76
C CYS A 237 6.01 -13.53 -11.69
N LEU A 238 6.90 -12.55 -11.66
CA LEU A 238 8.11 -12.56 -12.49
C LEU A 238 9.11 -13.61 -11.97
N ASP A 239 9.62 -14.44 -12.86
CA ASP A 239 10.69 -15.38 -12.55
C ASP A 239 12.04 -14.63 -12.46
N ARG A 240 12.19 -13.89 -11.37
CA ARG A 240 13.38 -13.11 -11.04
C ARG A 240 13.88 -13.50 -9.66
N PRO A 241 15.20 -13.73 -9.47
CA PRO A 241 15.75 -14.07 -8.16
C PRO A 241 15.45 -12.96 -7.13
N THR A 242 15.44 -13.34 -5.87
CA THR A 242 15.44 -12.40 -4.76
C THR A 242 16.66 -11.48 -4.86
N GLN A 243 16.50 -10.24 -4.47
CA GLN A 243 17.55 -9.22 -4.51
C GLN A 243 17.66 -8.58 -3.13
N ASP A 244 18.87 -8.28 -2.72
CA ASP A 244 19.12 -7.41 -1.57
C ASP A 244 18.97 -5.95 -2.00
N TYR A 245 17.83 -5.36 -1.66
CA TYR A 245 17.53 -3.96 -2.00
C TYR A 245 18.24 -2.96 -1.08
N THR A 246 18.95 -3.42 -0.03
CA THR A 246 19.72 -2.54 0.85
C THR A 246 21.14 -2.27 0.31
N ALA A 247 21.62 -3.08 -0.63
CA ALA A 247 23.01 -3.07 -1.09
C ALA A 247 23.49 -1.72 -1.65
N ASN A 248 22.60 -0.96 -2.30
CA ASN A 248 22.94 0.27 -3.01
C ASN A 248 22.35 1.55 -2.38
N LEU A 249 21.81 1.49 -1.16
CA LEU A 249 21.15 2.64 -0.52
C LEU A 249 22.04 3.86 -0.33
N ASN A 250 23.33 3.64 -0.16
CA ASN A 250 24.32 4.69 0.09
C ASN A 250 25.09 5.16 -1.17
N ASP A 251 24.71 4.64 -2.36
CA ASP A 251 25.34 5.07 -3.61
C ASP A 251 25.00 6.54 -3.91
N SER A 252 25.98 7.26 -4.47
CA SER A 252 25.79 8.68 -4.83
C SER A 252 24.75 8.85 -5.93
N ILE A 253 23.86 9.83 -5.77
CA ILE A 253 22.89 10.24 -6.77
C ILE A 253 23.34 11.46 -7.60
N LYS A 254 24.62 11.83 -7.53
CA LYS A 254 25.18 12.94 -8.30
C LYS A 254 25.08 12.66 -9.81
N GLY A 255 24.49 13.60 -10.55
CA GLY A 255 24.24 13.47 -12.00
C GLY A 255 23.01 12.65 -12.35
N LEU A 256 22.24 12.17 -11.36
CA LEU A 256 20.96 11.50 -11.60
C LEU A 256 19.97 12.49 -12.23
N LYS A 257 19.30 12.09 -13.30
CA LYS A 257 18.30 12.91 -13.99
C LYS A 257 16.91 12.61 -13.44
N ILE A 258 16.27 13.62 -12.89
CA ILE A 258 14.93 13.57 -12.33
C ILE A 258 13.96 14.23 -13.28
N GLY A 259 13.03 13.46 -13.85
CA GLY A 259 11.95 13.96 -14.67
C GLY A 259 10.85 14.60 -13.84
N VAL A 260 10.48 15.83 -14.16
CA VAL A 260 9.40 16.56 -13.51
C VAL A 260 8.28 16.78 -14.53
N PRO A 261 7.15 16.03 -14.44
CA PRO A 261 6.05 16.19 -15.38
C PRO A 261 5.33 17.51 -15.19
N SER A 262 5.22 18.33 -16.23
CA SER A 262 4.49 19.61 -16.17
C SER A 262 3.02 19.42 -15.80
N GLU A 263 2.40 18.29 -16.18
CA GLU A 263 1.01 17.95 -15.91
C GLU A 263 0.73 17.72 -14.40
N TYR A 264 1.76 17.46 -13.60
CA TYR A 264 1.60 17.20 -12.15
C TYR A 264 1.54 18.48 -11.32
N PHE A 265 1.82 19.65 -11.90
CA PHE A 265 1.85 20.95 -11.22
C PHE A 265 0.80 21.93 -11.76
N GLY A 266 -0.30 21.40 -12.30
CA GLY A 266 -1.39 22.16 -12.89
C GLY A 266 -2.57 22.43 -11.95
N GLU A 267 -3.72 22.68 -12.55
CA GLU A 267 -5.00 22.90 -11.86
C GLU A 267 -5.39 21.69 -11.01
N GLY A 268 -5.92 21.94 -9.80
CA GLY A 268 -6.35 20.93 -8.84
C GLY A 268 -5.30 20.51 -7.82
N LEU A 269 -4.04 20.95 -7.96
CA LEU A 269 -3.01 20.75 -6.94
C LEU A 269 -3.10 21.85 -5.89
N ASP A 270 -3.19 21.47 -4.60
CA ASP A 270 -3.08 22.42 -3.50
C ASP A 270 -1.73 23.16 -3.54
N SER A 271 -1.79 24.48 -3.36
CA SER A 271 -0.60 25.35 -3.53
C SER A 271 0.50 25.08 -2.50
N GLU A 272 0.16 24.73 -1.25
CA GLU A 272 1.15 24.38 -0.23
C GLU A 272 1.76 23.00 -0.50
N VAL A 273 0.96 22.03 -0.96
CA VAL A 273 1.45 20.72 -1.42
C VAL A 273 2.44 20.90 -2.56
N GLY A 274 2.07 21.69 -3.59
CA GLY A 274 2.95 21.98 -4.72
C GLY A 274 4.26 22.64 -4.28
N ALA A 275 4.20 23.62 -3.37
CA ALA A 275 5.37 24.31 -2.84
C ALA A 275 6.32 23.34 -2.09
N ARG A 276 5.78 22.45 -1.24
CA ARG A 276 6.60 21.44 -0.51
C ARG A 276 7.30 20.48 -1.45
N VAL A 277 6.59 19.98 -2.49
CA VAL A 277 7.20 19.12 -3.50
C VAL A 277 8.30 19.82 -4.27
N GLN A 278 8.09 21.08 -4.66
CA GLN A 278 9.12 21.87 -5.34
C GLN A 278 10.36 22.13 -4.47
N GLU A 279 10.18 22.33 -3.15
CA GLU A 279 11.31 22.44 -2.22
C GLU A 279 12.08 21.11 -2.12
N ALA A 280 11.40 19.98 -2.04
CA ALA A 280 12.05 18.67 -2.03
C ALA A 280 12.84 18.41 -3.32
N LEU A 281 12.34 18.84 -4.49
CA LEU A 281 13.06 18.76 -5.76
C LEU A 281 14.36 19.61 -5.72
N LYS A 282 14.31 20.80 -5.12
CA LYS A 282 15.52 21.63 -4.93
C LYS A 282 16.54 20.99 -3.98
N ASP A 283 16.07 20.21 -2.99
CA ASP A 283 16.99 19.47 -2.12
C ASP A 283 17.72 18.36 -2.89
N TYR A 284 17.05 17.70 -3.85
CA TYR A 284 17.73 16.78 -4.77
C TYR A 284 18.77 17.47 -5.66
N GLU A 285 18.53 18.70 -6.13
CA GLU A 285 19.55 19.49 -6.85
C GLU A 285 20.77 19.76 -5.96
N LYS A 286 20.58 20.08 -4.68
CA LYS A 286 21.68 20.24 -3.72
C LYS A 286 22.46 18.95 -3.50
N LEU A 287 21.83 17.79 -3.62
CA LEU A 287 22.46 16.47 -3.59
C LEU A 287 23.19 16.14 -4.91
N GLY A 288 23.09 17.00 -5.92
CA GLY A 288 23.77 16.88 -7.20
C GLY A 288 22.97 16.20 -8.31
N ALA A 289 21.68 15.99 -8.14
CA ALA A 289 20.79 15.53 -9.20
C ALA A 289 20.44 16.67 -10.17
N GLU A 290 20.00 16.33 -11.39
CA GLU A 290 19.60 17.25 -12.44
C GLU A 290 18.08 17.15 -12.64
N LEU A 291 17.36 18.28 -12.52
CA LEU A 291 15.94 18.33 -12.83
C LEU A 291 15.73 18.52 -14.35
N VAL A 292 14.90 17.69 -14.93
CA VAL A 292 14.56 17.70 -16.35
C VAL A 292 13.04 17.83 -16.49
N GLU A 293 12.57 18.88 -17.15
CA GLU A 293 11.13 18.99 -17.48
C GLU A 293 10.75 17.91 -18.49
N ILE A 294 9.67 17.20 -18.22
CA ILE A 294 9.10 16.17 -19.10
C ILE A 294 7.60 16.36 -19.23
N SER A 295 6.99 15.68 -20.20
CA SER A 295 5.53 15.65 -20.39
C SER A 295 5.02 14.21 -20.39
N LEU A 296 3.86 14.00 -19.75
CA LEU A 296 3.09 12.76 -19.75
C LEU A 296 1.68 13.06 -20.28
N PRO A 297 1.52 13.36 -21.59
CA PRO A 297 0.33 13.99 -22.17
C PRO A 297 -0.96 13.16 -22.02
N HIS A 298 -0.86 11.82 -21.87
CA HIS A 298 -2.00 10.96 -21.69
C HIS A 298 -2.35 10.72 -20.21
N SER A 299 -1.59 11.27 -19.23
CA SER A 299 -1.84 11.11 -17.80
C SER A 299 -3.26 11.54 -17.38
N LYS A 300 -3.83 12.58 -17.99
CA LYS A 300 -5.21 13.04 -17.80
C LYS A 300 -6.28 11.99 -18.12
N LEU A 301 -5.93 10.97 -18.88
CA LEU A 301 -6.82 9.84 -19.22
C LEU A 301 -6.69 8.67 -18.22
N ALA A 302 -5.79 8.75 -17.26
CA ALA A 302 -5.52 7.64 -16.33
C ALA A 302 -6.73 7.31 -15.44
N VAL A 303 -7.35 8.33 -14.82
CA VAL A 303 -8.53 8.13 -13.96
C VAL A 303 -9.69 7.49 -14.74
N PRO A 304 -10.17 8.04 -15.88
CA PRO A 304 -11.26 7.40 -16.63
C PRO A 304 -10.90 5.99 -17.13
N ALA A 305 -9.67 5.74 -17.59
CA ALA A 305 -9.26 4.40 -18.02
C ALA A 305 -9.26 3.39 -16.86
N TYR A 306 -8.75 3.79 -15.70
CA TYR A 306 -8.71 2.97 -14.50
C TYR A 306 -10.12 2.60 -14.03
N TYR A 307 -11.05 3.57 -13.96
CA TYR A 307 -12.42 3.32 -13.51
C TYR A 307 -13.31 2.58 -14.52
N VAL A 308 -12.76 2.21 -15.67
CA VAL A 308 -13.33 1.18 -16.55
C VAL A 308 -12.66 -0.17 -16.30
N ILE A 309 -11.33 -0.22 -16.30
CA ILE A 309 -10.56 -1.49 -16.21
C ILE A 309 -10.74 -2.14 -14.83
N ALA A 310 -10.50 -1.40 -13.75
CA ALA A 310 -10.52 -1.96 -12.41
C ALA A 310 -11.91 -2.48 -11.99
N PRO A 311 -13.03 -1.74 -12.19
CA PRO A 311 -14.36 -2.28 -11.96
C PRO A 311 -14.71 -3.48 -12.82
N ALA A 312 -14.30 -3.51 -14.11
CA ALA A 312 -14.51 -4.66 -14.99
C ALA A 312 -13.85 -5.93 -14.42
N GLU A 313 -12.59 -5.83 -14.03
CA GLU A 313 -11.87 -6.94 -13.41
C GLU A 313 -12.43 -7.32 -12.04
N ALA A 314 -12.84 -6.33 -11.22
CA ALA A 314 -13.48 -6.55 -9.94
C ALA A 314 -14.79 -7.32 -10.08
N SER A 315 -15.64 -6.98 -11.05
CA SER A 315 -16.90 -7.69 -11.27
C SER A 315 -16.69 -9.18 -11.56
N ALA A 316 -15.63 -9.51 -12.31
CA ALA A 316 -15.24 -10.89 -12.58
C ALA A 316 -14.63 -11.57 -11.34
N ASN A 317 -13.71 -10.90 -10.64
CA ASN A 317 -13.03 -11.46 -9.46
C ASN A 317 -13.98 -11.70 -8.29
N LEU A 318 -14.91 -10.77 -8.03
CA LEU A 318 -15.85 -10.87 -6.90
C LEU A 318 -17.09 -11.74 -7.22
N SER A 319 -17.22 -12.26 -8.43
CA SER A 319 -18.31 -13.19 -8.78
C SER A 319 -18.30 -14.47 -7.98
N ARG A 320 -17.13 -14.87 -7.46
CA ARG A 320 -16.93 -16.08 -6.64
C ARG A 320 -17.48 -15.97 -5.21
N PHE A 321 -17.73 -14.77 -4.71
CA PHE A 321 -18.26 -14.53 -3.37
C PHE A 321 -19.79 -14.54 -3.43
N ASP A 322 -20.38 -15.71 -3.26
CA ASP A 322 -21.80 -15.98 -3.50
C ASP A 322 -22.57 -16.44 -2.25
N GLY A 323 -21.87 -16.64 -1.11
CA GLY A 323 -22.47 -17.13 0.13
C GLY A 323 -22.84 -18.63 0.10
N VAL A 324 -22.41 -19.36 -0.94
CA VAL A 324 -22.69 -20.80 -1.08
C VAL A 324 -21.48 -21.63 -0.65
N ARG A 325 -20.31 -21.35 -1.21
CA ARG A 325 -19.06 -22.11 -0.93
C ARG A 325 -18.35 -21.60 0.32
N TYR A 326 -18.36 -20.29 0.53
CA TYR A 326 -17.76 -19.61 1.68
C TYR A 326 -18.29 -18.17 1.78
N GLY A 327 -18.00 -17.51 2.87
CA GLY A 327 -18.36 -16.14 3.13
C GLY A 327 -19.76 -15.98 3.74
N TYR A 328 -20.22 -14.72 3.80
CA TYR A 328 -21.53 -14.38 4.33
C TYR A 328 -22.66 -15.01 3.52
N ARG A 329 -23.58 -15.63 4.21
CA ARG A 329 -24.80 -16.21 3.66
C ARG A 329 -26.02 -15.60 4.34
N CYS A 330 -26.99 -15.11 3.56
CA CYS A 330 -28.22 -14.54 4.10
C CYS A 330 -29.05 -15.61 4.86
N GLU A 331 -29.78 -15.16 5.86
CA GLU A 331 -30.66 -16.02 6.65
C GLU A 331 -31.99 -16.27 5.93
N ASN A 332 -32.51 -17.50 6.02
CA ASN A 332 -33.83 -17.90 5.54
C ASN A 332 -34.12 -17.45 4.09
N PRO A 333 -33.32 -17.82 3.08
CA PRO A 333 -33.59 -17.47 1.69
C PRO A 333 -34.87 -18.19 1.20
N ALA A 334 -35.70 -17.49 0.43
CA ALA A 334 -36.96 -18.05 -0.14
C ALA A 334 -36.67 -19.10 -1.23
N ASP A 335 -35.63 -18.85 -2.03
CA ASP A 335 -35.16 -19.75 -3.09
C ASP A 335 -33.69 -19.51 -3.39
N LEU A 336 -33.15 -20.21 -4.41
CA LEU A 336 -31.74 -20.07 -4.81
C LEU A 336 -31.41 -18.67 -5.34
N ARG A 337 -32.32 -18.03 -6.05
CA ARG A 337 -32.14 -16.67 -6.56
C ARG A 337 -32.07 -15.66 -5.42
N ASP A 338 -32.98 -15.77 -4.46
CA ASP A 338 -33.03 -14.95 -3.26
C ASP A 338 -31.72 -15.13 -2.43
N LEU A 339 -31.26 -16.38 -2.30
CA LEU A 339 -29.98 -16.69 -1.65
C LEU A 339 -28.82 -15.88 -2.24
N TYR A 340 -28.62 -15.92 -3.56
CA TYR A 340 -27.54 -15.20 -4.23
C TYR A 340 -27.72 -13.68 -4.12
N MET A 341 -28.93 -13.19 -4.39
CA MET A 341 -29.22 -11.75 -4.39
C MET A 341 -28.98 -11.14 -3.00
N ARG A 342 -29.54 -11.75 -1.96
CA ARG A 342 -29.44 -11.24 -0.59
C ARG A 342 -28.05 -11.45 -0.01
N SER A 343 -27.42 -12.60 -0.19
CA SER A 343 -26.06 -12.82 0.33
C SER A 343 -25.08 -11.79 -0.23
N ARG A 344 -25.15 -11.49 -1.52
CA ARG A 344 -24.29 -10.45 -2.13
C ARG A 344 -24.74 -9.04 -1.76
N GLY A 345 -26.04 -8.76 -1.75
CA GLY A 345 -26.60 -7.45 -1.42
C GLY A 345 -26.33 -7.02 0.04
N GLU A 346 -26.41 -7.97 0.98
CA GLU A 346 -26.18 -7.76 2.42
C GLU A 346 -24.70 -7.86 2.82
N GLY A 347 -23.91 -8.66 2.06
CA GLY A 347 -22.50 -8.95 2.36
C GLY A 347 -21.52 -7.93 1.81
N PHE A 348 -21.84 -7.27 0.68
CA PHE A 348 -21.00 -6.22 0.10
C PHE A 348 -21.47 -4.83 0.50
N GLY A 349 -20.51 -3.93 0.77
CA GLY A 349 -20.74 -2.51 0.98
C GLY A 349 -21.09 -1.75 -0.32
N GLU A 350 -21.50 -0.49 -0.17
CA GLU A 350 -22.04 0.31 -1.28
C GLU A 350 -21.04 0.57 -2.41
N GLU A 351 -19.77 0.88 -2.07
CA GLU A 351 -18.74 1.17 -3.09
C GLU A 351 -18.40 -0.09 -3.89
N VAL A 352 -18.29 -1.23 -3.22
CA VAL A 352 -18.05 -2.53 -3.89
C VAL A 352 -19.19 -2.87 -4.84
N LYS A 353 -20.45 -2.71 -4.39
CA LYS A 353 -21.63 -2.93 -5.24
C LYS A 353 -21.64 -2.01 -6.45
N ARG A 354 -21.30 -0.72 -6.27
CA ARG A 354 -21.19 0.26 -7.35
C ARG A 354 -20.17 -0.20 -8.40
N ARG A 355 -18.96 -0.57 -7.98
CA ARG A 355 -17.92 -1.04 -8.91
C ARG A 355 -18.27 -2.34 -9.61
N ILE A 356 -18.90 -3.29 -8.94
CA ILE A 356 -19.41 -4.52 -9.57
C ILE A 356 -20.43 -4.19 -10.67
N LEU A 357 -21.36 -3.27 -10.41
CA LEU A 357 -22.37 -2.86 -11.40
C LEU A 357 -21.75 -2.17 -12.61
N VAL A 358 -20.87 -1.18 -12.38
CA VAL A 358 -20.14 -0.48 -13.45
C VAL A 358 -19.30 -1.45 -14.27
N GLY A 359 -18.58 -2.36 -13.61
CA GLY A 359 -17.75 -3.36 -14.28
C GLY A 359 -18.57 -4.34 -15.12
N SER A 360 -19.68 -4.83 -14.58
CA SER A 360 -20.60 -5.71 -15.33
C SER A 360 -21.19 -5.03 -16.55
N TYR A 361 -21.53 -3.74 -16.43
CA TYR A 361 -22.00 -2.92 -17.54
C TYR A 361 -20.91 -2.76 -18.62
N ALA A 362 -19.68 -2.41 -18.23
CA ALA A 362 -18.57 -2.22 -19.16
C ALA A 362 -18.19 -3.51 -19.92
N LEU A 363 -18.46 -4.69 -19.33
CA LEU A 363 -18.23 -6.00 -19.95
C LEU A 363 -19.42 -6.54 -20.72
N SER A 364 -20.58 -5.88 -20.71
CA SER A 364 -21.79 -6.36 -21.37
C SER A 364 -21.72 -6.24 -22.89
N ALA A 365 -22.57 -7.02 -23.58
CA ALA A 365 -22.65 -7.02 -25.04
C ALA A 365 -22.94 -5.61 -25.60
N GLY A 366 -22.16 -5.19 -26.58
CA GLY A 366 -22.24 -3.87 -27.21
C GLY A 366 -21.41 -2.77 -26.49
N TYR A 367 -20.97 -2.99 -25.26
CA TYR A 367 -20.18 -2.01 -24.50
C TYR A 367 -18.71 -2.44 -24.29
N TYR A 368 -18.41 -3.73 -24.42
CA TYR A 368 -17.07 -4.27 -24.23
C TYR A 368 -16.00 -3.57 -25.09
N ASP A 369 -16.25 -3.43 -26.39
CA ASP A 369 -15.32 -2.77 -27.29
C ASP A 369 -15.28 -1.25 -27.08
N ALA A 370 -16.41 -0.63 -26.80
CA ALA A 370 -16.52 0.81 -26.62
C ALA A 370 -15.87 1.30 -25.33
N TYR A 371 -15.88 0.49 -24.26
CA TYR A 371 -15.35 0.87 -22.97
C TYR A 371 -14.08 0.09 -22.60
N TYR A 372 -14.16 -1.23 -22.42
CA TYR A 372 -13.04 -2.00 -21.90
C TYR A 372 -11.85 -2.04 -22.87
N ASN A 373 -12.08 -2.39 -24.13
CA ASN A 373 -11.02 -2.41 -25.13
C ASN A 373 -10.45 -1.00 -25.38
N LYS A 374 -11.29 0.02 -25.36
CA LYS A 374 -10.84 1.41 -25.48
C LYS A 374 -9.96 1.83 -24.30
N ALA A 375 -10.35 1.47 -23.09
CA ALA A 375 -9.53 1.75 -21.90
C ALA A 375 -8.18 1.03 -21.93
N GLN A 376 -8.12 -0.23 -22.43
CA GLN A 376 -6.86 -0.93 -22.66
C GLN A 376 -5.96 -0.25 -23.72
N GLN A 377 -6.55 0.32 -24.77
CA GLN A 377 -5.78 1.12 -25.75
C GLN A 377 -5.21 2.38 -25.10
N VAL A 378 -6.00 3.09 -24.29
CA VAL A 378 -5.55 4.27 -23.53
C VAL A 378 -4.43 3.88 -22.55
N ARG A 379 -4.57 2.75 -21.84
CA ARG A 379 -3.53 2.21 -20.95
C ARG A 379 -2.18 2.05 -21.69
N ARG A 380 -2.21 1.58 -22.94
CA ARG A 380 -1.00 1.46 -23.76
C ARG A 380 -0.37 2.81 -24.08
N LEU A 381 -1.17 3.85 -24.38
CA LEU A 381 -0.66 5.21 -24.62
C LEU A 381 -0.02 5.79 -23.36
N ILE A 382 -0.68 5.63 -22.19
CA ILE A 382 -0.11 6.05 -20.89
C ILE A 382 1.23 5.37 -20.63
N LYS A 383 1.32 4.05 -20.87
CA LYS A 383 2.59 3.34 -20.74
C LYS A 383 3.66 3.90 -21.67
N GLN A 384 3.30 4.27 -22.92
CA GLN A 384 4.25 4.82 -23.88
C GLN A 384 4.82 6.16 -23.42
N ASP A 385 4.02 7.05 -22.80
CA ASP A 385 4.51 8.30 -22.22
C ASP A 385 5.68 8.06 -21.24
N PHE A 386 5.54 7.06 -20.38
CA PHE A 386 6.61 6.70 -19.43
C PHE A 386 7.84 6.12 -20.12
N VAL A 387 7.66 5.26 -21.14
CA VAL A 387 8.79 4.72 -21.91
C VAL A 387 9.58 5.86 -22.54
N ASP A 388 8.91 6.81 -23.22
CA ASP A 388 9.54 7.95 -23.87
C ASP A 388 10.20 8.91 -22.87
N ALA A 389 9.66 9.01 -21.65
CA ALA A 389 10.23 9.80 -20.58
C ALA A 389 11.51 9.15 -20.02
N PHE A 390 11.51 7.83 -19.77
CA PHE A 390 12.67 7.09 -19.24
C PHE A 390 13.83 6.96 -20.25
N ASP A 391 13.63 7.28 -21.52
CA ASP A 391 14.75 7.48 -22.46
C ASP A 391 15.58 8.74 -22.15
N LYS A 392 15.06 9.66 -21.32
CA LYS A 392 15.67 10.96 -21.02
C LYS A 392 16.08 11.12 -19.57
N VAL A 393 15.41 10.41 -18.65
CA VAL A 393 15.55 10.57 -17.19
C VAL A 393 15.66 9.22 -16.48
N ASP A 394 16.24 9.23 -15.29
CA ASP A 394 16.46 8.02 -14.49
C ASP A 394 15.27 7.69 -13.57
N VAL A 395 14.65 8.73 -12.99
CA VAL A 395 13.44 8.64 -12.16
C VAL A 395 12.51 9.80 -12.48
N ILE A 396 11.22 9.65 -12.17
CA ILE A 396 10.22 10.70 -12.32
C ILE A 396 9.71 11.08 -10.94
N MET A 397 9.56 12.38 -10.66
CA MET A 397 9.07 12.85 -9.37
C MET A 397 7.95 13.88 -9.49
N GLY A 398 7.08 13.90 -8.48
CA GLY A 398 5.98 14.85 -8.35
C GLY A 398 5.19 14.63 -7.06
N PRO A 399 4.06 15.33 -6.86
CA PRO A 399 3.20 15.09 -5.72
C PRO A 399 2.60 13.66 -5.76
N THR A 400 2.39 13.06 -4.59
CA THR A 400 1.70 11.76 -4.50
C THR A 400 0.20 11.93 -4.53
N ALA A 401 -0.33 12.94 -3.83
CA ALA A 401 -1.76 13.27 -3.77
C ALA A 401 -1.94 14.78 -4.03
N PRO A 402 -3.09 15.20 -4.58
CA PRO A 402 -3.34 16.62 -4.88
C PRO A 402 -3.56 17.46 -3.63
N ASN A 403 -4.05 16.87 -2.55
CA ASN A 403 -4.40 17.52 -1.30
C ASN A 403 -3.80 16.77 -0.10
N PRO A 404 -3.63 17.43 1.06
CA PRO A 404 -3.42 16.73 2.31
C PRO A 404 -4.67 15.94 2.72
N ALA A 405 -4.57 15.14 3.81
CA ALA A 405 -5.68 14.37 4.33
C ALA A 405 -6.91 15.26 4.60
N PHE A 406 -8.04 14.95 3.98
CA PHE A 406 -9.32 15.65 4.17
C PHE A 406 -10.12 15.06 5.35
N LYS A 407 -11.22 15.72 5.76
CA LYS A 407 -12.02 15.29 6.91
C LYS A 407 -12.80 14.00 6.59
N LEU A 408 -13.02 13.20 7.62
CA LEU A 408 -13.92 12.04 7.53
C LEU A 408 -15.31 12.49 7.08
N GLY A 409 -15.90 11.80 6.12
CA GLY A 409 -17.23 12.09 5.54
C GLY A 409 -17.25 13.17 4.48
N GLU A 410 -16.19 13.93 4.28
CA GLU A 410 -16.17 15.13 3.42
C GLU A 410 -16.50 14.82 1.95
N LYS A 411 -16.05 13.69 1.44
CA LYS A 411 -16.22 13.31 0.02
C LYS A 411 -17.21 12.16 -0.23
N ASN A 412 -17.94 11.73 0.80
CA ASN A 412 -18.85 10.58 0.69
C ASN A 412 -20.00 10.81 -0.31
N ALA A 413 -20.42 12.06 -0.50
CA ALA A 413 -21.50 12.42 -1.43
C ALA A 413 -21.03 12.54 -2.89
N ASP A 414 -19.73 12.65 -3.15
CA ASP A 414 -19.16 12.83 -4.50
C ASP A 414 -18.07 11.79 -4.80
N PRO A 415 -18.44 10.64 -5.39
CA PRO A 415 -17.46 9.61 -5.76
C PRO A 415 -16.39 10.09 -6.74
N VAL A 416 -16.70 11.07 -7.62
CA VAL A 416 -15.74 11.59 -8.59
C VAL A 416 -14.65 12.40 -7.89
N ALA A 417 -15.04 13.25 -6.92
CA ALA A 417 -14.08 13.99 -6.10
C ALA A 417 -13.16 13.05 -5.30
N MET A 418 -13.69 11.90 -4.82
CA MET A 418 -12.88 10.85 -4.18
C MET A 418 -11.90 10.22 -5.18
N TYR A 419 -12.33 9.92 -6.40
CA TYR A 419 -11.51 9.27 -7.42
C TYR A 419 -10.36 10.15 -7.93
N LEU A 420 -10.53 11.48 -7.88
CA LEU A 420 -9.49 12.44 -8.26
C LEU A 420 -8.34 12.53 -7.23
N GLU A 421 -8.51 12.02 -6.02
CA GLU A 421 -7.39 11.93 -5.06
C GLU A 421 -6.26 11.01 -5.53
N ASP A 422 -6.52 10.09 -6.45
CA ASP A 422 -5.54 9.16 -7.02
C ASP A 422 -4.97 9.63 -8.38
N ILE A 423 -5.20 10.89 -8.77
CA ILE A 423 -4.87 11.40 -10.11
C ILE A 423 -3.38 11.25 -10.47
N TYR A 424 -2.47 11.36 -9.48
CA TYR A 424 -1.03 11.25 -9.70
C TYR A 424 -0.48 9.83 -9.53
N THR A 425 -1.26 8.91 -8.96
CA THR A 425 -0.79 7.55 -8.68
C THR A 425 -1.22 6.52 -9.72
N ILE A 426 -2.43 6.67 -10.27
CA ILE A 426 -3.07 5.67 -11.16
C ILE A 426 -2.25 5.39 -12.43
N ALA A 427 -1.65 6.41 -13.05
CA ALA A 427 -0.89 6.24 -14.30
C ALA A 427 0.27 5.24 -14.13
N THR A 428 0.95 5.27 -12.99
CA THR A 428 2.03 4.32 -12.64
C THR A 428 1.53 2.87 -12.58
N ASN A 429 0.32 2.64 -12.04
CA ASN A 429 -0.30 1.31 -12.00
C ASN A 429 -0.66 0.82 -13.41
N LEU A 430 -1.29 1.68 -14.21
CA LEU A 430 -1.66 1.35 -15.58
C LEU A 430 -0.44 1.00 -16.45
N ALA A 431 0.69 1.67 -16.21
CA ALA A 431 1.96 1.39 -16.87
C ALA A 431 2.68 0.14 -16.33
N GLY A 432 2.31 -0.36 -15.15
CA GLY A 432 2.93 -1.50 -14.49
C GLY A 432 4.29 -1.18 -13.84
N LEU A 433 4.60 0.10 -13.65
CA LEU A 433 5.88 0.61 -13.13
C LEU A 433 5.94 0.58 -11.60
N PRO A 434 7.13 0.53 -10.99
CA PRO A 434 7.29 0.75 -9.56
C PRO A 434 7.10 2.23 -9.22
N GLY A 435 6.59 2.49 -8.02
CA GLY A 435 6.41 3.84 -7.50
C GLY A 435 6.44 3.84 -5.97
N MET A 436 6.94 4.90 -5.37
CA MET A 436 6.93 5.05 -3.91
C MET A 436 6.55 6.47 -3.51
N SER A 437 6.09 6.62 -2.27
CA SER A 437 5.86 7.91 -1.63
C SER A 437 6.74 8.01 -0.40
N ILE A 438 7.38 9.15 -0.23
CA ILE A 438 8.15 9.50 0.97
C ILE A 438 7.67 10.84 1.53
N PRO A 439 7.70 11.07 2.85
CA PRO A 439 7.35 12.37 3.42
C PRO A 439 8.36 13.44 3.00
N CYS A 440 7.87 14.61 2.59
CA CYS A 440 8.70 15.73 2.14
C CYS A 440 8.35 17.08 2.79
N GLY A 441 7.47 17.08 3.79
CA GLY A 441 7.08 18.28 4.51
C GLY A 441 5.64 18.27 4.98
N PHE A 442 5.13 19.45 5.28
CA PHE A 442 3.77 19.65 5.74
C PHE A 442 3.08 20.75 4.93
N ALA A 443 1.79 20.55 4.66
CA ALA A 443 0.85 21.55 4.14
C ALA A 443 -0.37 21.59 5.07
N HIS A 444 -0.80 22.81 5.46
CA HIS A 444 -1.90 23.00 6.41
C HIS A 444 -1.73 22.19 7.73
N GLY A 445 -0.47 21.97 8.16
CA GLY A 445 -0.15 21.19 9.37
C GLY A 445 -0.25 19.67 9.20
N LEU A 446 -0.44 19.16 7.98
CA LEU A 446 -0.54 17.73 7.66
C LEU A 446 0.57 17.29 6.72
N PRO A 447 0.98 15.99 6.76
CA PRO A 447 2.04 15.47 5.91
C PRO A 447 1.78 15.62 4.41
N VAL A 448 2.85 15.81 3.66
CA VAL A 448 2.90 15.82 2.20
C VAL A 448 3.86 14.73 1.72
N GLY A 449 3.41 13.94 0.74
CA GLY A 449 4.23 12.91 0.09
C GLY A 449 4.81 13.35 -1.25
N LEU A 450 6.12 13.15 -1.40
CA LEU A 450 6.81 13.18 -2.69
C LEU A 450 6.72 11.79 -3.33
N GLN A 451 6.18 11.71 -4.54
CA GLN A 451 6.18 10.48 -5.32
C GLN A 451 7.47 10.34 -6.12
N ILE A 452 8.06 9.15 -6.08
CA ILE A 452 9.19 8.73 -6.92
C ILE A 452 8.71 7.56 -7.77
N ILE A 453 8.82 7.68 -9.10
CA ILE A 453 8.45 6.63 -10.05
C ILE A 453 9.73 6.15 -10.74
N GLY A 454 10.00 4.85 -10.68
CA GLY A 454 11.14 4.22 -11.34
C GLY A 454 10.77 3.57 -12.67
N ASN A 455 11.79 3.28 -13.47
CA ASN A 455 11.62 2.44 -14.64
C ASN A 455 11.31 0.99 -14.22
N TYR A 456 10.91 0.17 -15.15
CA TYR A 456 10.55 -1.23 -14.94
C TYR A 456 11.69 -2.01 -14.25
N LEU A 457 11.43 -2.59 -13.08
CA LEU A 457 12.37 -3.32 -12.22
C LEU A 457 13.52 -2.47 -11.63
N ASP A 458 13.32 -1.18 -11.47
CA ASP A 458 14.34 -0.27 -10.92
C ASP A 458 14.06 0.15 -9.46
N GLU A 459 13.48 -0.74 -8.67
CA GLU A 459 13.18 -0.52 -7.24
C GLU A 459 14.42 -0.15 -6.44
N ALA A 460 15.58 -0.76 -6.75
CA ALA A 460 16.83 -0.49 -6.03
C ALA A 460 17.26 0.97 -6.18
N ARG A 461 17.16 1.56 -7.39
CA ARG A 461 17.45 2.97 -7.62
C ARG A 461 16.47 3.87 -6.89
N MET A 462 15.17 3.57 -6.94
CA MET A 462 14.16 4.35 -6.23
C MET A 462 14.42 4.38 -4.72
N LEU A 463 14.74 3.23 -4.14
CA LEU A 463 15.06 3.11 -2.71
C LEU A 463 16.33 3.89 -2.34
N ASN A 464 17.37 3.82 -3.18
CA ASN A 464 18.58 4.64 -3.01
C ASN A 464 18.25 6.14 -3.04
N VAL A 465 17.51 6.59 -4.05
CA VAL A 465 17.10 8.00 -4.20
C VAL A 465 16.30 8.49 -3.00
N ALA A 466 15.34 7.68 -2.52
CA ALA A 466 14.56 7.97 -1.32
C ALA A 466 15.43 8.01 -0.06
N HIS A 467 16.35 7.06 0.09
CA HIS A 467 17.24 6.98 1.23
C HIS A 467 18.19 8.21 1.29
N GLN A 468 18.75 8.61 0.15
CA GLN A 468 19.62 9.81 0.08
C GLN A 468 18.87 11.09 0.51
N PHE A 469 17.61 11.25 0.14
CA PHE A 469 16.78 12.35 0.62
C PHE A 469 16.53 12.27 2.13
N GLN A 470 16.25 11.08 2.66
CA GLN A 470 16.03 10.87 4.09
C GLN A 470 17.30 11.06 4.93
N GLN A 471 18.50 10.87 4.36
CA GLN A 471 19.76 11.24 5.00
C GLN A 471 19.99 12.76 5.04
N ALA A 472 19.44 13.50 4.07
CA ALA A 472 19.57 14.95 3.96
C ALA A 472 18.45 15.74 4.64
N SER A 473 17.39 15.06 5.10
CA SER A 473 16.21 15.67 5.72
C SER A 473 15.72 14.84 6.90
N ASP A 474 14.83 15.42 7.71
CA ASP A 474 14.25 14.75 8.90
C ASP A 474 12.74 14.52 8.84
N TRP A 475 12.11 14.67 7.66
CA TRP A 475 10.65 14.57 7.50
C TRP A 475 10.10 13.20 7.92
N HIS A 476 10.83 12.12 7.64
CA HIS A 476 10.50 10.74 8.01
C HIS A 476 10.65 10.45 9.52
N GLN A 477 11.31 11.35 10.27
CA GLN A 477 11.50 11.23 11.73
C GLN A 477 10.39 11.94 12.51
N LYS A 478 9.58 12.78 11.84
CA LYS A 478 8.48 13.49 12.50
C LYS A 478 7.42 12.50 12.95
N THR A 479 6.95 12.67 14.18
CA THR A 479 5.99 11.79 14.85
C THR A 479 4.61 12.45 14.88
N ALA A 480 3.58 11.68 14.64
CA ALA A 480 2.20 12.16 14.74
C ALA A 480 1.85 12.50 16.20
N PRO A 481 1.17 13.62 16.48
CA PRO A 481 0.85 14.03 17.87
C PRO A 481 0.06 12.98 18.67
N ALA A 482 -0.82 12.23 18.02
CA ALA A 482 -1.59 11.19 18.68
C ALA A 482 -0.79 9.88 18.92
N ALA A 483 0.47 9.82 18.47
CA ALA A 483 1.38 8.70 18.72
C ALA A 483 2.29 8.90 19.93
N GLU A 484 2.31 10.11 20.50
CA GLU A 484 3.02 10.45 21.73
C GLU A 484 2.21 10.00 22.97
#